data_b6f386299ad390bbc772e2c141876517
#
_entry.id   b6f386299ad390bbc772e2c141876517
#
_cell.length_a   1.000
_cell.length_b   1.000
_cell.length_c   1.000
_cell.angle_alpha   90.00
_cell.angle_beta   90.00
_cell.angle_gamma   90.00
#
_symmetry.space_group_name_H-M   'P 1'
#
loop_
_entity.id
_entity.type
_entity.pdbx_description
1 polymer ?
#
loop_
_entity_poly.entity_id
_entity_poly.type
_entity_poly.pdbx_seq_one_letter_code
_entity_poly.pdbx_strand_id
1 'polypeptide(L)'
;MKRIIFIFFAAMMSTAVCSAAMSNSKVRKETRFLTDKMAYELNLSTEQYNDVYEINYDFISGIRYLMDDVLRGEEWALNRYYDYLDVRNDDLRWVLNNRQYGRFMRAAYFYRPVYVSGGRWSFRVYITYTNHNHFYFPRP
;
A
#
# COMPACT_ATOMS: atom_id res chain seq x y z
N MET A 1 -10.46 -4.57 -20.13
CA MET A 1 -10.16 -4.64 -19.89
C MET A 1 -9.37 -4.73 -19.63
N LYS A 2 -8.91 -4.73 -19.69
CA LYS A 2 -8.15 -4.93 -19.43
C LYS A 2 -7.19 -5.50 -19.76
N ARG A 3 -6.69 -5.84 -20.26
CA ARG A 3 -5.92 -6.64 -20.47
C ARG A 3 -4.99 -6.32 -21.32
N ILE A 4 -5.03 -5.62 -22.00
CA ILE A 4 -4.26 -5.23 -22.88
C ILE A 4 -3.09 -4.89 -22.39
N ILE A 5 -3.11 -4.20 -21.58
CA ILE A 5 -2.09 -3.83 -21.07
C ILE A 5 -1.18 -4.77 -20.85
N PHE A 6 -1.45 -5.72 -20.45
CA PHE A 6 -0.51 -6.49 -20.07
C PHE A 6 0.08 -7.27 -21.06
N ILE A 7 -0.34 -7.28 -22.03
CA ILE A 7 0.22 -7.99 -22.89
C ILE A 7 1.47 -7.60 -23.23
N PHE A 8 1.62 -6.54 -23.59
CA PHE A 8 2.71 -6.15 -24.07
C PHE A 8 3.73 -6.14 -23.19
N PHE A 9 3.47 -5.85 -22.22
CA PHE A 9 4.41 -5.67 -21.41
C PHE A 9 4.99 -6.93 -21.12
N ALA A 10 4.41 -7.84 -21.57
CA ALA A 10 4.91 -9.05 -21.25
C ALA A 10 6.28 -9.11 -21.66
N ALA A 11 6.53 -8.61 -22.66
CA ALA A 11 7.80 -8.70 -23.11
C ALA A 11 8.74 -8.32 -22.15
N MET A 12 8.66 -7.32 -21.70
CA MET A 12 9.64 -6.92 -20.91
C MET A 12 9.68 -7.60 -19.78
N MET A 13 8.75 -8.07 -19.51
CA MET A 13 8.84 -8.58 -18.40
C MET A 13 9.63 -9.64 -18.36
N SER A 14 9.93 -9.98 -19.26
CA SER A 14 10.69 -11.04 -19.23
C SER A 14 11.67 -10.88 -18.27
N THR A 15 12.08 -9.96 -18.27
CA THR A 15 13.12 -9.84 -17.47
C THR A 15 12.69 -9.80 -16.21
N ALA A 16 11.78 -9.55 -16.09
CA ALA A 16 11.47 -9.36 -14.90
C ALA A 16 11.71 -10.25 -14.11
N VAL A 17 11.83 -10.78 -14.49
CA VAL A 17 12.26 -11.49 -13.83
C VAL A 17 12.25 -11.35 -12.66
N CYS A 18 12.31 -10.88 -12.52
CA CYS A 18 12.43 -10.64 -11.51
C CYS A 18 11.48 -10.53 -10.78
N SER A 19 10.81 -10.33 -10.94
CA SER A 19 9.83 -10.23 -10.23
C SER A 19 9.90 -10.79 -8.96
N ALA A 20 10.84 -10.77 -8.34
CA ALA A 20 10.88 -11.24 -7.04
C ALA A 20 10.04 -10.41 -6.16
N ALA A 21 9.43 -10.98 -5.24
CA ALA A 21 8.66 -10.25 -4.28
C ALA A 21 9.57 -9.29 -3.51
N MET A 22 9.01 -8.23 -3.05
CA MET A 22 9.71 -7.23 -2.28
C MET A 22 10.37 -7.84 -1.06
N SER A 23 11.56 -7.41 -0.73
CA SER A 23 12.29 -7.93 0.42
C SER A 23 11.65 -7.45 1.72
N ASN A 24 11.99 -8.11 2.82
CA ASN A 24 11.47 -7.67 4.12
C ASN A 24 11.92 -6.26 4.45
N SER A 25 13.15 -5.91 4.08
CA SER A 25 13.64 -4.56 4.31
C SER A 25 12.82 -3.54 3.55
N LYS A 26 12.45 -3.85 2.32
CA LYS A 26 11.66 -2.93 1.53
C LYS A 26 10.24 -2.85 2.08
N VAL A 27 9.68 -3.96 2.56
CA VAL A 27 8.36 -3.93 3.18
C VAL A 27 8.38 -2.97 4.38
N ARG A 28 9.41 -3.04 5.20
CA ARG A 28 9.49 -2.15 6.35
C ARG A 28 9.62 -0.69 5.92
N LYS A 29 10.37 -0.44 4.86
CA LYS A 29 10.54 0.91 4.37
C LYS A 29 9.23 1.47 3.86
N GLU A 30 8.50 0.69 3.07
CA GLU A 30 7.22 1.14 2.52
C GLU A 30 6.19 1.32 3.63
N THR A 31 6.19 0.39 4.59
CA THR A 31 5.28 0.48 5.72
C THR A 31 5.53 1.74 6.51
N ARG A 32 6.81 2.05 6.74
CA ARG A 32 7.16 3.23 7.52
C ARG A 32 6.77 4.50 6.80
N PHE A 33 7.02 4.58 5.50
CA PHE A 33 6.68 5.79 4.76
C PHE A 33 5.17 6.03 4.79
N LEU A 34 4.39 5.00 4.52
CA LEU A 34 2.93 5.12 4.51
C LEU A 34 2.43 5.49 5.91
N THR A 35 2.93 4.82 6.94
CA THR A 35 2.47 5.07 8.30
C THR A 35 2.88 6.46 8.78
N ASP A 36 4.09 6.93 8.42
CA ASP A 36 4.53 8.25 8.80
C ASP A 36 3.61 9.32 8.20
N LYS A 37 3.21 9.15 6.96
CA LYS A 37 2.34 10.15 6.33
C LYS A 37 0.92 10.09 6.89
N MET A 38 0.45 8.89 7.21
CA MET A 38 -0.83 8.77 7.89
C MET A 38 -0.77 9.43 9.27
N ALA A 39 0.34 9.23 9.99
CA ALA A 39 0.48 9.83 11.30
C ALA A 39 0.47 11.35 11.23
N TYR A 40 1.14 11.89 10.23
CA TYR A 40 1.19 13.32 10.05
C TYR A 40 -0.20 13.87 9.71
N GLU A 41 -0.86 13.27 8.75
CA GLU A 41 -2.12 13.83 8.26
C GLU A 41 -3.29 13.55 9.20
N LEU A 42 -3.30 12.40 9.84
CA LEU A 42 -4.38 12.02 10.74
C LEU A 42 -4.08 12.35 12.19
N ASN A 43 -2.87 12.85 12.46
CA ASN A 43 -2.48 13.24 13.81
C ASN A 43 -2.58 12.05 14.78
N LEU A 44 -1.92 10.96 14.45
CA LEU A 44 -1.99 9.75 15.27
C LEU A 44 -1.22 9.91 16.57
N SER A 45 -1.71 9.29 17.63
CA SER A 45 -0.94 9.20 18.86
C SER A 45 0.15 8.14 18.66
N THR A 46 1.06 8.03 19.62
CA THR A 46 2.12 7.03 19.54
C THR A 46 1.54 5.63 19.53
N GLU A 47 0.52 5.37 20.33
CA GLU A 47 -0.09 4.06 20.35
C GLU A 47 -0.77 3.76 19.04
N GLN A 48 -1.48 4.74 18.48
CA GLN A 48 -2.12 4.56 17.20
C GLN A 48 -1.09 4.33 16.11
N TYR A 49 0.05 5.03 16.18
CA TYR A 49 1.09 4.85 15.18
C TYR A 49 1.56 3.40 15.16
N ASN A 50 1.79 2.83 16.33
CA ASN A 50 2.25 1.45 16.39
C ASN A 50 1.22 0.49 15.83
N ASP A 51 -0.04 0.69 16.13
CA ASP A 51 -1.09 -0.15 15.61
C ASP A 51 -1.24 0.00 14.11
N VAL A 52 -1.20 1.22 13.61
CA VAL A 52 -1.32 1.49 12.18
C VAL A 52 -0.11 0.91 11.44
N TYR A 53 1.08 0.99 12.07
CA TYR A 53 2.26 0.41 11.45
C TYR A 53 2.08 -1.10 11.27
N GLU A 54 1.60 -1.79 12.30
CA GLU A 54 1.40 -3.22 12.20
C GLU A 54 0.37 -3.58 11.15
N ILE A 55 -0.72 -2.85 11.11
CA ILE A 55 -1.77 -3.08 10.13
C ILE A 55 -1.24 -2.89 8.72
N ASN A 56 -0.48 -1.81 8.49
CA ASN A 56 0.11 -1.57 7.18
C ASN A 56 1.16 -2.62 6.84
N TYR A 57 1.93 -3.05 7.83
CA TYR A 57 2.97 -4.04 7.59
C TYR A 57 2.35 -5.36 7.16
N ASP A 58 1.29 -5.79 7.83
CA ASP A 58 0.64 -7.03 7.48
C ASP A 58 0.05 -6.96 6.08
N PHE A 59 -0.53 -5.82 5.73
CA PHE A 59 -1.12 -5.62 4.42
C PHE A 59 -0.02 -5.70 3.34
N ILE A 60 1.05 -4.95 3.49
CA ILE A 60 2.10 -4.90 2.47
C ILE A 60 2.81 -6.25 2.38
N SER A 61 3.06 -6.89 3.53
CA SER A 61 3.67 -8.21 3.53
C SER A 61 2.81 -9.22 2.80
N GLY A 62 1.51 -9.13 2.99
CA GLY A 62 0.60 -10.08 2.34
C GLY A 62 0.51 -9.88 0.85
N ILE A 63 0.38 -8.63 0.42
CA ILE A 63 0.17 -8.40 -1.00
C ILE A 63 1.43 -8.55 -1.83
N ARG A 64 2.62 -8.46 -1.20
CA ARG A 64 3.85 -8.52 -2.00
C ARG A 64 3.96 -9.80 -2.82
N TYR A 65 3.36 -10.88 -2.34
CA TYR A 65 3.44 -12.14 -3.05
C TYR A 65 2.30 -12.29 -4.07
N LEU A 66 1.35 -11.35 -4.09
CA LEU A 66 0.24 -11.41 -5.01
C LEU A 66 0.42 -10.51 -6.22
N MET A 67 1.23 -9.46 -6.08
CA MET A 67 1.16 -8.38 -7.06
C MET A 67 1.64 -8.76 -8.44
N ASP A 68 2.58 -9.71 -8.54
CA ASP A 68 2.99 -10.16 -9.87
C ASP A 68 1.80 -10.80 -10.59
N ASP A 69 1.00 -11.58 -9.86
CA ASP A 69 -0.16 -12.22 -10.46
C ASP A 69 -1.28 -11.21 -10.73
N VAL A 70 -1.41 -10.20 -9.88
CA VAL A 70 -2.37 -9.13 -10.14
C VAL A 70 -2.00 -8.42 -11.44
N LEU A 71 -0.70 -8.14 -11.62
CA LEU A 71 -0.25 -7.45 -12.83
C LEU A 71 -0.45 -8.30 -14.06
N ARG A 72 -0.46 -9.61 -13.94
CA ARG A 72 -0.72 -10.48 -15.06
C ARG A 72 -2.21 -10.68 -15.33
N GLY A 73 -3.05 -10.05 -14.55
CA GLY A 73 -4.49 -10.14 -14.75
C GLY A 73 -5.14 -11.37 -14.17
N GLU A 74 -4.49 -12.02 -13.20
CA GLU A 74 -5.07 -13.21 -12.59
C GLU A 74 -6.20 -12.80 -11.65
N GLU A 75 -7.38 -13.29 -11.94
CA GLU A 75 -8.55 -12.88 -11.18
C GLU A 75 -8.47 -13.30 -9.72
N TRP A 76 -7.93 -14.50 -9.45
CA TRP A 76 -7.84 -14.95 -8.07
C TRP A 76 -6.93 -14.02 -7.25
N ALA A 77 -5.87 -13.52 -7.87
CA ALA A 77 -4.93 -12.66 -7.18
C ALA A 77 -5.56 -11.30 -6.90
N LEU A 78 -6.32 -10.80 -7.85
CA LEU A 78 -7.00 -9.53 -7.66
C LEU A 78 -8.04 -9.63 -6.54
N ASN A 79 -8.78 -10.74 -6.50
CA ASN A 79 -9.75 -10.95 -5.43
C ASN A 79 -9.06 -11.03 -4.08
N ARG A 80 -7.89 -11.70 -4.04
CA ARG A 80 -7.16 -11.81 -2.80
C ARG A 80 -6.61 -10.46 -2.36
N TYR A 81 -6.19 -9.64 -3.33
CA TYR A 81 -5.73 -8.30 -3.01
C TYR A 81 -6.85 -7.50 -2.34
N TYR A 82 -8.06 -7.59 -2.87
CA TYR A 82 -9.16 -6.84 -2.26
C TYR A 82 -9.52 -7.38 -0.88
N ASP A 83 -9.33 -8.68 -0.64
CA ASP A 83 -9.54 -9.22 0.70
C ASP A 83 -8.53 -8.60 1.68
N TYR A 84 -7.26 -8.52 1.29
CA TYR A 84 -6.26 -7.89 2.15
C TYR A 84 -6.59 -6.41 2.39
N LEU A 85 -7.04 -5.73 1.35
CA LEU A 85 -7.36 -4.30 1.48
C LEU A 85 -8.55 -4.10 2.41
N ASP A 86 -9.57 -4.93 2.28
CA ASP A 86 -10.75 -4.81 3.13
C ASP A 86 -10.42 -5.09 4.59
N VAL A 87 -9.61 -6.10 4.86
CA VAL A 87 -9.20 -6.41 6.22
C VAL A 87 -8.40 -5.24 6.79
N ARG A 88 -7.47 -4.71 6.01
CA ARG A 88 -6.66 -3.58 6.46
C ARG A 88 -7.52 -2.37 6.82
N ASN A 89 -8.44 -2.02 5.92
CA ASN A 89 -9.23 -0.82 6.14
C ASN A 89 -10.22 -1.02 7.29
N ASP A 90 -10.70 -2.23 7.46
CA ASP A 90 -11.58 -2.53 8.58
C ASP A 90 -10.82 -2.48 9.90
N ASP A 91 -9.59 -2.99 9.93
CA ASP A 91 -8.77 -2.93 11.13
C ASP A 91 -8.46 -1.48 11.50
N LEU A 92 -8.20 -0.64 10.50
CA LEU A 92 -7.93 0.77 10.76
C LEU A 92 -9.15 1.45 11.37
N ARG A 93 -10.33 1.00 11.03
CA ARG A 93 -11.53 1.58 11.58
C ARG A 93 -11.58 1.44 13.11
N TRP A 94 -11.02 0.35 13.64
CA TRP A 94 -11.03 0.13 15.08
C TRP A 94 -9.92 0.89 15.80
N VAL A 95 -8.88 1.29 15.10
CA VAL A 95 -7.78 2.02 15.71
C VAL A 95 -8.01 3.52 15.66
N LEU A 96 -8.62 4.01 14.60
CA LEU A 96 -8.81 5.44 14.40
C LEU A 96 -10.10 5.91 15.07
N ASN A 97 -10.08 7.13 15.60
CA ASN A 97 -11.33 7.68 16.11
C ASN A 97 -12.17 8.18 14.93
N ASN A 98 -13.39 8.63 15.21
CA ASN A 98 -14.31 8.99 14.12
C ASN A 98 -13.78 10.10 13.24
N ARG A 99 -13.13 11.10 13.82
CA ARG A 99 -12.61 12.19 13.03
C ARG A 99 -11.46 11.72 12.15
N GLN A 100 -10.55 10.93 12.71
CA GLN A 100 -9.43 10.40 11.96
C GLN A 100 -9.91 9.48 10.85
N TYR A 101 -10.89 8.63 11.15
CA TYR A 101 -11.41 7.71 10.15
C TYR A 101 -12.09 8.49 9.03
N GLY A 102 -12.81 9.56 9.34
CA GLY A 102 -13.41 10.40 8.32
C GLY A 102 -12.36 11.01 7.39
N ARG A 103 -11.24 11.46 7.96
CA ARG A 103 -10.17 12.01 7.13
C ARG A 103 -9.52 10.91 6.31
N PHE A 104 -9.33 9.73 6.89
CA PHE A 104 -8.76 8.60 6.20
C PHE A 104 -9.61 8.25 4.97
N MET A 105 -10.93 8.25 5.12
CA MET A 105 -11.81 7.88 4.01
C MET A 105 -11.86 8.94 2.92
N ARG A 106 -11.41 10.15 3.21
CA ARG A 106 -11.36 11.19 2.18
C ARG A 106 -10.01 11.26 1.49
N ALA A 107 -9.03 10.47 1.94
CA ALA A 107 -7.69 10.49 1.36
C ALA A 107 -7.48 9.21 0.59
N ALA A 108 -7.73 9.25 -0.72
CA ALA A 108 -7.63 8.04 -1.54
C ALA A 108 -6.26 7.41 -1.45
N TYR A 109 -5.22 8.22 -1.27
CA TYR A 109 -3.86 7.68 -1.18
C TYR A 109 -3.64 6.92 0.13
N PHE A 110 -4.58 6.98 1.08
CA PHE A 110 -4.50 6.19 2.29
C PHE A 110 -5.43 4.98 2.22
N TYR A 111 -6.68 5.16 1.77
CA TYR A 111 -7.59 4.02 1.84
C TYR A 111 -7.52 3.16 0.57
N ARG A 112 -6.92 3.66 -0.48
CA ARG A 112 -6.61 2.86 -1.66
C ARG A 112 -5.13 3.06 -1.95
N PRO A 113 -4.27 2.49 -1.12
CA PRO A 113 -2.86 2.88 -1.15
C PRO A 113 -2.05 2.40 -2.33
N VAL A 114 -2.52 1.41 -3.06
CA VAL A 114 -1.76 0.83 -4.15
C VAL A 114 -2.35 1.25 -5.48
N TYR A 115 -1.48 1.53 -6.46
CA TYR A 115 -1.94 1.77 -7.81
C TYR A 115 -1.01 1.05 -8.78
N VAL A 116 -1.52 0.80 -9.98
CA VAL A 116 -0.80 0.10 -11.01
C VAL A 116 -0.67 1.01 -12.20
N SER A 117 0.51 1.08 -12.78
CA SER A 117 0.76 1.90 -13.96
C SER A 117 1.93 1.33 -14.73
N GLY A 118 1.78 1.14 -16.02
CA GLY A 118 2.89 0.69 -16.86
C GLY A 118 3.43 -0.68 -16.50
N GLY A 119 2.58 -1.58 -16.06
CA GLY A 119 3.03 -2.92 -15.70
C GLY A 119 3.75 -2.98 -14.37
N ARG A 120 3.67 -1.92 -13.59
CA ARG A 120 4.31 -1.86 -12.29
C ARG A 120 3.30 -1.43 -11.26
N TRP A 121 3.62 -1.63 -10.00
CA TRP A 121 2.75 -1.18 -8.93
C TRP A 121 3.56 -0.37 -7.92
N SER A 122 2.86 0.53 -7.25
CA SER A 122 3.50 1.40 -6.27
C SER A 122 2.43 1.93 -5.32
N PHE A 123 2.83 2.81 -4.41
CA PHE A 123 1.93 3.37 -3.43
C PHE A 123 1.58 4.81 -3.78
N ARG A 124 0.30 5.15 -3.73
CA ARG A 124 -0.17 6.48 -4.11
C ARG A 124 0.42 7.58 -3.23
N VAL A 125 0.80 7.23 -2.01
CA VAL A 125 1.33 8.20 -1.10
C VAL A 125 2.61 8.85 -1.64
N TYR A 126 3.34 8.18 -2.51
CA TYR A 126 4.54 8.76 -3.09
C TYR A 126 4.23 9.87 -4.09
N ILE A 127 3.03 9.87 -4.65
CA ILE A 127 2.65 10.94 -5.57
C ILE A 127 2.25 12.17 -4.76
N THR A 128 1.57 11.96 -3.65
CA THR A 128 1.11 13.06 -2.82
C THR A 128 2.25 13.70 -2.03
N TYR A 129 3.15 12.87 -1.51
CA TYR A 129 4.28 13.35 -0.71
C TYR A 129 5.55 13.08 -1.50
N THR A 130 6.01 14.10 -2.20
CA THR A 130 7.12 13.92 -3.15
C THR A 130 8.50 13.87 -2.51
N ASN A 131 8.63 14.28 -1.25
CA ASN A 131 9.91 14.17 -0.59
C ASN A 131 10.01 12.76 0.01
N HIS A 132 10.57 11.84 -0.75
CA HIS A 132 10.60 10.44 -0.36
C HIS A 132 11.76 10.12 0.58
N ASN A 133 12.67 11.05 0.77
CA ASN A 133 13.83 10.78 1.61
C ASN A 133 13.62 11.13 3.06
N HIS A 134 12.51 11.72 3.40
CA HIS A 134 12.28 12.19 4.76
C HIS A 134 11.05 11.53 5.35
N PHE A 135 11.21 10.89 6.48
CA PHE A 135 10.09 10.32 7.18
C PHE A 135 9.74 11.25 8.33
N TYR A 136 8.52 11.74 8.32
CA TYR A 136 8.06 12.64 9.35
C TYR A 136 7.11 11.93 10.26
N PHE A 137 7.27 12.10 11.54
CA PHE A 137 6.40 11.48 12.50
C PHE A 137 6.12 12.53 13.57
N PRO A 138 4.88 12.93 13.71
CA PRO A 138 4.58 13.98 14.68
C PRO A 138 4.92 13.53 16.08
N ARG A 139 5.27 14.51 16.89
CA ARG A 139 5.60 14.20 18.22
C ARG A 139 4.35 14.11 18.99
N PRO A 140 4.28 13.27 19.96
CA PRO A 140 3.08 13.17 20.79
C PRO A 140 2.81 14.45 21.51
#